data_671a7169b2f7381d5174bf8cd12a7be4
#
_entry.id   671a7169b2f7381d5174bf8cd12a7be4
#
_cell.length_a   1.000
_cell.length_b   1.000
_cell.length_c   1.000
_cell.angle_alpha   90.00
_cell.angle_beta   90.00
_cell.angle_gamma   90.00
#
_symmetry.space_group_name_H-M   'P 1'
#
loop_
_entity.id
_entity.type
_entity.pdbx_description
1 polymer ?
#
loop_
_entity_poly.entity_id
_entity_poly.type
_entity_poly.pdbx_seq_one_letter_code
_entity_poly.pdbx_strand_id
1 'polypeptide(L)'
;MKPKTIIEPFKIKSVEPIRFTTREEREILLKEAGYNPFLLPADDVLIDLLTDSGTSAMSAKQWAGIMEGDESYAGSKSFYRFEAVIKSITNLKFIIPTHQGRAAEKILFSIVGGEGKSIPNNTHFDTTRANVEFSGAEAVDLLNEVGKHPEIRADFKGNMDVEKLEAFIKEKGVKNIPLCMITVTNNSGGGQPVSMQNIKDVKAVCNKYGIPLFIDACRFAENAYFIKMREKGYENKTPLEISQEMFSYADGVTMSAKKDALVNIGGFLAMNDEDLAMKCRNLLIVTEGFPTYGGLAGRDLEAVAQGLLEIVDEHYLQYRIRSVEYLGERLVAAGVPIIEPPGGHAIYVDAKRFLPNIPADQYPGQSIVCELYLEGGVRSVEIGSVMFGKYDKNGKLIPAMMELVRMAIPRRVYTQSHIDYLIEVIIEVYKNRDKLKGYKFTYEAPMLRHFTARFEPIK
;
A
#
# COMPACT_ATOMS: atom_id res chain seq x y z
N MET A 1 -12.63 -13.49 -33.59
CA MET A 1 -12.53 -12.05 -33.27
C MET A 1 -11.60 -11.89 -32.07
N LYS A 2 -10.59 -11.04 -32.14
CA LYS A 2 -9.78 -10.70 -30.94
C LYS A 2 -10.49 -9.54 -30.23
N PRO A 3 -11.06 -9.74 -29.04
CA PRO A 3 -11.80 -8.68 -28.34
C PRO A 3 -10.88 -7.49 -28.01
N LYS A 4 -11.41 -6.29 -28.11
CA LYS A 4 -10.70 -5.06 -27.70
C LYS A 4 -10.94 -4.72 -26.21
N THR A 5 -12.08 -5.16 -25.67
CA THR A 5 -12.46 -4.93 -24.29
C THR A 5 -11.82 -5.96 -23.38
N ILE A 6 -11.18 -5.51 -22.32
CA ILE A 6 -10.75 -6.34 -21.19
C ILE A 6 -11.93 -6.42 -20.23
N ILE A 7 -12.46 -7.63 -20.05
CA ILE A 7 -13.61 -7.86 -19.17
C ILE A 7 -13.16 -8.31 -17.78
N GLU A 8 -14.05 -8.16 -16.81
CA GLU A 8 -13.87 -8.73 -15.47
C GLU A 8 -13.81 -10.26 -15.56
N PRO A 9 -12.74 -10.91 -15.05
CA PRO A 9 -12.63 -12.38 -15.10
C PRO A 9 -13.38 -13.08 -13.96
N PHE A 10 -14.43 -12.45 -13.42
CA PHE A 10 -15.24 -12.96 -12.32
C PHE A 10 -16.72 -12.57 -12.46
N LYS A 11 -17.58 -13.24 -11.68
CA LYS A 11 -18.99 -12.91 -11.53
C LYS A 11 -19.28 -12.48 -10.10
N ILE A 12 -20.08 -11.43 -9.94
CA ILE A 12 -20.51 -10.95 -8.63
C ILE A 12 -21.63 -11.86 -8.11
N LYS A 13 -21.47 -12.41 -6.90
CA LYS A 13 -22.48 -13.29 -6.26
C LYS A 13 -22.99 -12.75 -4.92
N SER A 14 -22.26 -11.82 -4.29
CA SER A 14 -22.68 -11.17 -3.05
C SER A 14 -22.69 -9.68 -3.27
N VAL A 15 -23.69 -9.00 -2.73
CA VAL A 15 -23.88 -7.55 -2.90
C VAL A 15 -24.18 -6.90 -1.56
N GLU A 16 -23.69 -5.71 -1.37
CA GLU A 16 -23.98 -4.82 -0.26
C GLU A 16 -24.67 -3.56 -0.80
N PRO A 17 -25.82 -3.14 -0.24
CA PRO A 17 -26.50 -1.94 -0.69
C PRO A 17 -25.67 -0.69 -0.34
N ILE A 18 -25.69 0.30 -1.24
CA ILE A 18 -25.09 1.62 -1.01
C ILE A 18 -26.19 2.59 -0.59
N ARG A 19 -25.99 3.31 0.51
CA ARG A 19 -26.86 4.42 0.90
C ARG A 19 -26.49 5.66 0.08
N PHE A 20 -27.47 6.21 -0.62
CA PHE A 20 -27.32 7.49 -1.31
C PHE A 20 -27.58 8.63 -0.32
N THR A 21 -26.58 9.48 -0.11
CA THR A 21 -26.66 10.65 0.75
C THR A 21 -26.76 11.92 -0.09
N THR A 22 -27.44 12.94 0.44
CA THR A 22 -27.46 14.29 -0.19
C THR A 22 -26.22 15.09 0.21
N ARG A 23 -25.95 16.22 -0.48
CA ARG A 23 -24.84 17.11 -0.11
C ARG A 23 -25.03 17.68 1.29
N GLU A 24 -26.25 18.08 1.65
CA GLU A 24 -26.59 18.63 2.96
C GLU A 24 -26.34 17.63 4.09
N GLU A 25 -26.71 16.36 3.89
CA GLU A 25 -26.39 15.29 4.86
C GLU A 25 -24.88 15.14 5.00
N ARG A 26 -24.13 15.12 3.90
CA ARG A 26 -22.67 14.99 3.92
C ARG A 26 -21.95 16.16 4.58
N GLU A 27 -22.48 17.39 4.45
CA GLU A 27 -21.95 18.57 5.16
C GLU A 27 -22.05 18.42 6.67
N ILE A 28 -23.17 17.90 7.18
CA ILE A 28 -23.35 17.63 8.62
C ILE A 28 -22.39 16.54 9.05
N LEU A 29 -22.36 15.39 8.36
CA LEU A 29 -21.53 14.26 8.69
C LEU A 29 -20.03 14.58 8.68
N LEU A 30 -19.56 15.32 7.67
CA LEU A 30 -18.15 15.72 7.56
C LEU A 30 -17.75 16.67 8.71
N LYS A 31 -18.63 17.59 9.10
CA LYS A 31 -18.40 18.49 10.22
C LYS A 31 -18.34 17.74 11.56
N GLU A 32 -19.25 16.78 11.78
CA GLU A 32 -19.25 15.91 12.96
C GLU A 32 -17.98 15.05 13.03
N ALA A 33 -17.51 14.55 11.89
CA ALA A 33 -16.23 13.87 11.73
C ALA A 33 -15.00 14.79 11.93
N GLY A 34 -15.19 16.09 12.18
CA GLY A 34 -14.10 17.05 12.32
C GLY A 34 -13.29 17.18 11.02
N TYR A 35 -13.95 17.09 9.88
CA TYR A 35 -13.37 17.15 8.53
C TYR A 35 -12.28 16.08 8.31
N ASN A 36 -12.36 14.94 8.99
CA ASN A 36 -11.43 13.82 8.81
C ASN A 36 -12.16 12.59 8.21
N PRO A 37 -11.81 12.13 7.01
CA PRO A 37 -12.50 11.02 6.36
C PRO A 37 -12.37 9.69 7.11
N PHE A 38 -11.36 9.51 7.96
CA PHE A 38 -11.22 8.33 8.82
C PHE A 38 -12.30 8.24 9.90
N LEU A 39 -12.94 9.34 10.23
CA LEU A 39 -13.96 9.42 11.28
C LEU A 39 -15.39 9.42 10.74
N LEU A 40 -15.56 9.33 9.41
CA LEU A 40 -16.87 9.15 8.77
C LEU A 40 -17.40 7.74 8.99
N PRO A 41 -18.69 7.56 9.33
CA PRO A 41 -19.32 6.25 9.33
C PRO A 41 -19.28 5.62 7.92
N ALA A 42 -18.99 4.33 7.83
CA ALA A 42 -18.86 3.64 6.54
C ALA A 42 -20.19 3.63 5.74
N ASP A 43 -21.32 3.53 6.44
CA ASP A 43 -22.64 3.50 5.84
C ASP A 43 -23.03 4.80 5.11
N ASP A 44 -22.33 5.91 5.42
CA ASP A 44 -22.57 7.22 4.82
C ASP A 44 -21.61 7.53 3.66
N VAL A 45 -20.86 6.54 3.20
CA VAL A 45 -19.90 6.65 2.09
C VAL A 45 -20.41 5.92 0.86
N LEU A 46 -20.56 6.61 -0.28
CA LEU A 46 -21.02 5.99 -1.52
C LEU A 46 -19.91 5.15 -2.18
N ILE A 47 -18.73 5.74 -2.33
CA ILE A 47 -17.56 5.06 -2.91
C ILE A 47 -16.39 5.22 -1.94
N ASP A 48 -15.96 4.10 -1.39
CA ASP A 48 -14.89 4.07 -0.39
C ASP A 48 -13.54 3.71 -1.04
N LEU A 49 -12.69 4.72 -1.20
CA LEU A 49 -11.34 4.62 -1.74
C LEU A 49 -10.27 4.98 -0.70
N LEU A 50 -10.64 4.94 0.59
CA LEU A 50 -9.72 5.22 1.69
C LEU A 50 -8.52 4.27 1.66
N THR A 51 -8.79 2.99 1.41
CA THR A 51 -7.78 1.94 1.36
C THR A 51 -8.22 0.74 0.52
N ASP A 52 -7.25 0.07 -0.10
CA ASP A 52 -7.43 -1.26 -0.72
C ASP A 52 -7.10 -2.41 0.26
N SER A 53 -6.79 -2.08 1.51
CA SER A 53 -6.34 -3.05 2.52
C SER A 53 -7.51 -3.62 3.32
N GLY A 54 -7.81 -4.89 3.12
CA GLY A 54 -8.87 -5.59 3.85
C GLY A 54 -10.28 -5.29 3.35
N THR A 55 -10.41 -4.66 2.20
CA THR A 55 -11.67 -4.25 1.58
C THR A 55 -12.01 -5.02 0.31
N SER A 56 -11.25 -6.08 0.00
CA SER A 56 -11.44 -6.91 -1.18
C SER A 56 -12.65 -7.84 -1.04
N ALA A 57 -13.33 -8.12 -2.16
CA ALA A 57 -14.29 -9.21 -2.23
C ALA A 57 -13.55 -10.55 -2.39
N MET A 58 -13.87 -11.51 -1.52
CA MET A 58 -13.31 -12.86 -1.56
C MET A 58 -14.03 -13.74 -2.59
N SER A 59 -13.30 -14.70 -3.16
CA SER A 59 -13.84 -15.67 -4.10
C SER A 59 -14.67 -16.76 -3.41
N ALA A 60 -15.47 -17.48 -4.19
CA ALA A 60 -16.19 -18.66 -3.71
C ALA A 60 -15.24 -19.74 -3.15
N LYS A 61 -14.00 -19.85 -3.70
CA LYS A 61 -13.00 -20.79 -3.20
C LYS A 61 -12.39 -20.33 -1.86
N GLN A 62 -12.21 -19.02 -1.67
CA GLN A 62 -11.79 -18.49 -0.37
C GLN A 62 -12.86 -18.74 0.70
N TRP A 63 -14.14 -18.50 0.39
CA TRP A 63 -15.26 -18.84 1.30
C TRP A 63 -15.34 -20.34 1.61
N ALA A 64 -15.12 -21.22 0.62
CA ALA A 64 -15.04 -22.66 0.86
C ALA A 64 -13.87 -23.01 1.80
N GLY A 65 -12.68 -22.42 1.59
CA GLY A 65 -11.53 -22.59 2.48
C GLY A 65 -11.83 -22.15 3.92
N ILE A 66 -12.55 -21.02 4.10
CA ILE A 66 -13.00 -20.58 5.42
C ILE A 66 -13.84 -21.65 6.13
N MET A 67 -14.71 -22.33 5.40
CA MET A 67 -15.54 -23.42 5.96
C MET A 67 -14.76 -24.72 6.26
N GLU A 68 -13.61 -24.91 5.60
CA GLU A 68 -12.71 -26.07 5.80
C GLU A 68 -11.65 -25.82 6.85
N GLY A 69 -11.54 -24.60 7.36
CA GLY A 69 -10.49 -24.17 8.29
C GLY A 69 -10.39 -25.09 9.52
N ASP A 70 -9.14 -25.48 9.85
CA ASP A 70 -8.79 -26.26 11.01
C ASP A 70 -8.39 -25.33 12.16
N GLU A 71 -9.21 -25.25 13.18
CA GLU A 71 -9.05 -24.37 14.35
C GLU A 71 -8.18 -24.99 15.45
N SER A 72 -7.34 -25.99 15.15
CA SER A 72 -6.40 -26.56 16.10
C SER A 72 -5.39 -25.50 16.57
N TYR A 73 -5.15 -25.44 17.90
CA TYR A 73 -4.27 -24.45 18.50
C TYR A 73 -2.82 -24.56 18.00
N ALA A 74 -2.32 -25.77 17.80
CA ALA A 74 -0.96 -26.02 17.36
C ALA A 74 -0.94 -27.04 16.22
N GLY A 75 -0.17 -26.72 15.15
CA GLY A 75 0.07 -27.64 14.04
C GLY A 75 -1.16 -27.93 13.20
N SER A 76 -2.03 -26.93 12.98
CA SER A 76 -3.24 -27.08 12.18
C SER A 76 -2.91 -27.40 10.71
N LYS A 77 -3.78 -28.15 10.03
CA LYS A 77 -3.67 -28.42 8.58
C LYS A 77 -3.68 -27.14 7.78
N SER A 78 -4.47 -26.16 8.21
CA SER A 78 -4.58 -24.84 7.57
C SER A 78 -3.27 -24.07 7.62
N PHE A 79 -2.48 -24.17 8.72
CA PHE A 79 -1.15 -23.59 8.76
C PHE A 79 -0.20 -24.25 7.75
N TYR A 80 -0.17 -25.56 7.66
CA TYR A 80 0.73 -26.23 6.71
C TYR A 80 0.35 -25.94 5.26
N ARG A 81 -0.93 -25.79 4.94
CA ARG A 81 -1.37 -25.32 3.62
C ARG A 81 -0.92 -23.89 3.35
N PHE A 82 -1.14 -22.99 4.30
CA PHE A 82 -0.68 -21.60 4.24
C PHE A 82 0.84 -21.52 4.03
N GLU A 83 1.60 -22.22 4.84
CA GLU A 83 3.06 -22.30 4.73
C GLU A 83 3.52 -22.83 3.36
N ALA A 84 2.92 -23.92 2.88
CA ALA A 84 3.26 -24.51 1.60
C ALA A 84 3.00 -23.56 0.42
N VAL A 85 1.89 -22.83 0.44
CA VAL A 85 1.58 -21.86 -0.62
C VAL A 85 2.57 -20.69 -0.62
N ILE A 86 2.92 -20.14 0.55
CA ILE A 86 3.90 -19.06 0.61
C ILE A 86 5.27 -19.55 0.15
N LYS A 87 5.71 -20.73 0.57
CA LYS A 87 6.96 -21.35 0.13
C LYS A 87 6.98 -21.57 -1.39
N SER A 88 5.86 -21.95 -1.99
CA SER A 88 5.78 -22.16 -3.44
C SER A 88 5.98 -20.87 -4.25
N ILE A 89 5.64 -19.71 -3.68
CA ILE A 89 5.78 -18.40 -4.31
C ILE A 89 7.15 -17.78 -3.97
N THR A 90 7.59 -17.84 -2.71
CA THR A 90 8.75 -17.09 -2.20
C THR A 90 10.03 -17.91 -2.12
N ASN A 91 9.93 -19.22 -2.03
CA ASN A 91 11.03 -20.16 -1.73
C ASN A 91 11.77 -19.85 -0.42
N LEU A 92 11.16 -19.10 0.51
CA LEU A 92 11.73 -18.81 1.82
C LEU A 92 11.48 -19.95 2.80
N LYS A 93 12.42 -20.18 3.71
CA LYS A 93 12.45 -21.37 4.59
C LYS A 93 11.48 -21.28 5.76
N PHE A 94 11.47 -20.11 6.45
CA PHE A 94 10.74 -19.90 7.69
C PHE A 94 9.58 -18.96 7.45
N ILE A 95 8.36 -19.43 7.68
CA ILE A 95 7.13 -18.66 7.55
C ILE A 95 6.55 -18.41 8.94
N ILE A 96 6.17 -17.17 9.19
CA ILE A 96 5.63 -16.70 10.48
C ILE A 96 4.34 -15.96 10.20
N PRO A 97 3.17 -16.55 10.49
CA PRO A 97 1.89 -15.88 10.30
C PRO A 97 1.72 -14.73 11.29
N THR A 98 1.00 -13.70 10.89
CA THR A 98 0.58 -12.58 11.75
C THR A 98 -0.83 -12.14 11.36
N HIS A 99 -1.57 -11.52 12.29
CA HIS A 99 -2.94 -11.09 11.99
C HIS A 99 -3.00 -9.97 10.94
N GLN A 100 -1.90 -9.23 10.72
CA GLN A 100 -1.77 -8.22 9.66
C GLN A 100 -0.32 -7.82 9.42
N GLY A 101 -0.04 -7.12 8.30
CA GLY A 101 1.33 -6.73 7.92
C GLY A 101 2.04 -5.86 8.94
N ARG A 102 1.35 -4.88 9.57
CA ARG A 102 1.99 -4.04 10.61
C ARG A 102 2.43 -4.82 11.85
N ALA A 103 1.84 -5.98 12.13
CA ALA A 103 2.31 -6.86 13.19
C ALA A 103 3.61 -7.58 12.78
N ALA A 104 3.72 -8.02 11.52
CA ALA A 104 4.96 -8.57 10.97
C ALA A 104 6.09 -7.53 11.02
N GLU A 105 5.82 -6.29 10.62
CA GLU A 105 6.76 -5.15 10.70
C GLU A 105 7.18 -4.88 12.14
N LYS A 106 6.22 -4.79 13.07
CA LYS A 106 6.51 -4.56 14.49
C LYS A 106 7.41 -5.63 15.07
N ILE A 107 7.13 -6.91 14.78
CA ILE A 107 7.95 -8.03 15.26
C ILE A 107 9.38 -7.90 14.70
N LEU A 108 9.53 -7.72 13.38
CA LEU A 108 10.83 -7.60 12.72
C LEU A 108 11.63 -6.44 13.30
N PHE A 109 11.08 -5.21 13.27
CA PHE A 109 11.82 -4.02 13.69
C PHE A 109 12.08 -3.93 15.20
N SER A 110 11.24 -4.55 16.02
CA SER A 110 11.53 -4.68 17.46
C SER A 110 12.78 -5.54 17.75
N ILE A 111 13.17 -6.41 16.81
CA ILE A 111 14.35 -7.28 16.97
C ILE A 111 15.58 -6.67 16.30
N VAL A 112 15.42 -6.11 15.09
CA VAL A 112 16.58 -5.63 14.32
C VAL A 112 16.82 -4.12 14.44
N GLY A 113 15.83 -3.35 14.91
CA GLY A 113 15.93 -1.91 15.10
C GLY A 113 16.75 -1.52 16.33
N GLY A 114 16.55 -0.32 16.80
CA GLY A 114 17.22 0.26 17.95
C GLY A 114 17.95 1.57 17.67
N GLU A 115 18.38 2.25 18.73
CA GLU A 115 19.08 3.51 18.63
C GLU A 115 20.38 3.38 17.80
N GLY A 116 20.62 4.36 16.93
CA GLY A 116 21.77 4.37 16.02
C GLY A 116 21.63 3.45 14.80
N LYS A 117 20.56 2.69 14.69
CA LYS A 117 20.27 1.88 13.49
C LYS A 117 19.50 2.70 12.45
N SER A 118 19.72 2.38 11.18
CA SER A 118 19.01 2.99 10.06
C SER A 118 18.52 1.90 9.10
N ILE A 119 17.30 2.04 8.59
CA ILE A 119 16.71 1.10 7.64
C ILE A 119 16.45 1.85 6.33
N PRO A 120 17.26 1.65 5.29
CA PRO A 120 17.02 2.21 3.97
C PRO A 120 15.92 1.44 3.24
N ASN A 121 15.06 2.18 2.52
CA ASN A 121 14.01 1.67 1.65
C ASN A 121 13.88 2.57 0.41
N ASN A 122 13.22 2.12 -0.65
CA ASN A 122 12.83 3.04 -1.73
C ASN A 122 11.89 4.14 -1.19
N THR A 123 10.78 3.78 -0.51
CA THR A 123 10.07 4.65 0.45
C THR A 123 9.38 3.82 1.51
N HIS A 124 9.33 4.32 2.73
CA HIS A 124 8.53 3.71 3.78
C HIS A 124 7.08 4.18 3.69
N PHE A 125 6.15 3.26 3.82
CA PHE A 125 4.76 3.61 4.08
C PHE A 125 4.59 4.07 5.54
N ASP A 126 3.45 4.70 5.88
CA ASP A 126 3.20 5.31 7.19
C ASP A 126 3.44 4.35 8.37
N THR A 127 2.84 3.15 8.32
CA THR A 127 2.97 2.14 9.38
C THR A 127 4.36 1.50 9.41
N THR A 128 5.00 1.31 8.27
CA THR A 128 6.36 0.79 8.18
C THR A 128 7.33 1.78 8.82
N ARG A 129 7.25 3.06 8.44
CA ARG A 129 8.02 4.15 9.06
C ARG A 129 7.78 4.22 10.56
N ALA A 130 6.51 4.21 10.98
CA ALA A 130 6.16 4.28 12.39
C ALA A 130 6.73 3.09 13.19
N ASN A 131 6.72 1.88 12.66
CA ASN A 131 7.30 0.72 13.33
C ASN A 131 8.83 0.78 13.37
N VAL A 132 9.51 1.28 12.33
CA VAL A 132 10.96 1.51 12.34
C VAL A 132 11.31 2.56 13.41
N GLU A 133 10.66 3.73 13.38
CA GLU A 133 10.93 4.83 14.31
C GLU A 133 10.55 4.46 15.76
N PHE A 134 9.47 3.69 15.96
CA PHE A 134 9.09 3.18 17.29
C PHE A 134 10.13 2.21 17.88
N SER A 135 10.87 1.48 17.04
CA SER A 135 11.99 0.65 17.51
C SER A 135 13.22 1.44 17.93
N GLY A 136 13.25 2.76 17.70
CA GLY A 136 14.39 3.64 17.92
C GLY A 136 15.32 3.77 16.71
N ALA A 137 15.02 3.11 15.59
CA ALA A 137 15.79 3.20 14.37
C ALA A 137 15.34 4.37 13.47
N GLU A 138 16.17 4.77 12.54
CA GLU A 138 15.88 5.80 11.52
C GLU A 138 15.34 5.15 10.24
N ALA A 139 14.19 5.61 9.75
CA ALA A 139 13.63 5.22 8.46
C ALA A 139 14.14 6.17 7.36
N VAL A 140 14.88 5.63 6.38
CA VAL A 140 15.56 6.41 5.33
C VAL A 140 14.99 6.07 3.96
N ASP A 141 14.44 7.07 3.27
CA ASP A 141 13.88 6.90 1.92
C ASP A 141 14.91 7.26 0.85
N LEU A 142 15.13 6.33 -0.07
CA LEU A 142 16.10 6.43 -1.15
C LEU A 142 15.43 6.24 -2.52
N LEU A 143 14.29 6.91 -2.74
CA LEU A 143 13.58 6.90 -4.01
C LEU A 143 14.45 7.50 -5.10
N ASN A 144 14.41 6.93 -6.31
CA ASN A 144 15.05 7.50 -7.48
C ASN A 144 14.47 8.90 -7.80
N GLU A 145 15.23 9.73 -8.51
CA GLU A 145 14.84 11.13 -8.72
C GLU A 145 13.54 11.27 -9.51
N VAL A 146 13.36 10.45 -10.55
CA VAL A 146 12.15 10.52 -11.38
C VAL A 146 10.87 10.16 -10.60
N GLY A 147 10.98 9.36 -9.56
CA GLY A 147 9.86 8.99 -8.69
C GLY A 147 9.29 10.14 -7.87
N LYS A 148 10.07 11.22 -7.69
CA LYS A 148 9.66 12.42 -6.95
C LYS A 148 8.88 13.44 -7.78
N HIS A 149 8.78 13.21 -9.09
CA HIS A 149 8.14 14.11 -10.04
C HIS A 149 6.84 13.51 -10.57
N PRO A 150 5.68 13.88 -10.02
CA PRO A 150 4.38 13.33 -10.41
C PRO A 150 4.10 13.40 -11.91
N GLU A 151 4.48 14.50 -12.56
CA GLU A 151 4.22 14.81 -13.98
C GLU A 151 5.10 14.06 -14.97
N ILE A 152 6.24 13.51 -14.52
CA ILE A 152 7.17 12.81 -15.42
C ILE A 152 6.70 11.38 -15.62
N ARG A 153 6.48 10.97 -16.89
CA ARG A 153 6.15 9.59 -17.23
C ARG A 153 7.42 8.75 -17.31
N ALA A 154 7.47 7.69 -16.48
CA ALA A 154 8.52 6.68 -16.55
C ALA A 154 7.99 5.32 -16.08
N ASP A 155 8.55 4.23 -16.60
CA ASP A 155 8.02 2.88 -16.41
C ASP A 155 8.13 2.37 -14.97
N PHE A 156 9.22 2.75 -14.26
CA PHE A 156 9.56 2.23 -12.93
C PHE A 156 9.93 3.34 -11.95
N LYS A 157 8.98 4.21 -11.66
CA LYS A 157 9.17 5.32 -10.72
C LYS A 157 9.31 4.89 -9.26
N GLY A 158 9.00 3.63 -8.96
CA GLY A 158 9.17 3.05 -7.62
C GLY A 158 10.60 2.59 -7.30
N ASN A 159 11.52 2.65 -8.26
CA ASN A 159 12.90 2.17 -8.09
C ASN A 159 13.63 2.91 -6.97
N MET A 160 14.49 2.18 -6.26
CA MET A 160 15.48 2.75 -5.35
C MET A 160 16.64 3.37 -6.12
N ASP A 161 17.17 4.47 -5.61
CA ASP A 161 18.43 5.07 -6.07
C ASP A 161 19.61 4.26 -5.52
N VAL A 162 20.18 3.42 -6.37
CA VAL A 162 21.23 2.46 -5.98
C VAL A 162 22.55 3.15 -5.60
N GLU A 163 22.88 4.27 -6.25
CA GLU A 163 24.10 5.04 -5.94
C GLU A 163 23.96 5.70 -4.56
N LYS A 164 22.79 6.27 -4.26
CA LYS A 164 22.50 6.81 -2.92
C LYS A 164 22.49 5.73 -1.86
N LEU A 165 21.99 4.53 -2.16
CA LEU A 165 22.05 3.41 -1.22
C LEU A 165 23.50 3.08 -0.88
N GLU A 166 24.37 2.94 -1.87
CA GLU A 166 25.79 2.63 -1.62
C GLU A 166 26.52 3.76 -0.86
N ALA A 167 26.24 5.01 -1.21
CA ALA A 167 26.79 6.18 -0.50
C ALA A 167 26.33 6.20 0.97
N PHE A 168 25.05 5.96 1.21
CA PHE A 168 24.47 5.89 2.55
C PHE A 168 25.08 4.78 3.41
N ILE A 169 25.30 3.58 2.84
CA ILE A 169 25.96 2.47 3.55
C ILE A 169 27.38 2.84 3.97
N LYS A 170 28.12 3.51 3.09
CA LYS A 170 29.50 3.97 3.40
C LYS A 170 29.52 5.04 4.50
N GLU A 171 28.56 5.96 4.49
CA GLU A 171 28.45 7.05 5.48
C GLU A 171 28.04 6.53 6.86
N LYS A 172 26.96 5.73 6.93
CA LYS A 172 26.41 5.24 8.21
C LYS A 172 27.23 4.10 8.80
N GLY A 173 27.91 3.32 7.96
CA GLY A 173 28.63 2.10 8.33
C GLY A 173 27.71 0.88 8.44
N VAL A 174 28.16 -0.26 7.92
CA VAL A 174 27.40 -1.51 7.77
C VAL A 174 26.75 -1.98 9.06
N LYS A 175 27.46 -1.89 10.20
CA LYS A 175 26.91 -2.35 11.51
C LYS A 175 25.68 -1.56 11.98
N ASN A 176 25.40 -0.41 11.40
CA ASN A 176 24.25 0.43 11.72
C ASN A 176 23.05 0.20 10.77
N ILE A 177 23.23 -0.67 9.76
CA ILE A 177 22.17 -1.01 8.78
C ILE A 177 21.87 -2.50 8.91
N PRO A 178 20.89 -2.88 9.75
CA PRO A 178 20.59 -4.28 10.02
C PRO A 178 19.96 -5.00 8.83
N LEU A 179 19.25 -4.27 7.97
CA LEU A 179 18.69 -4.75 6.71
C LEU A 179 18.37 -3.57 5.79
N CYS A 180 18.25 -3.85 4.49
CA CYS A 180 17.71 -2.95 3.48
C CYS A 180 16.33 -3.45 3.05
N MET A 181 15.42 -2.55 2.71
CA MET A 181 14.08 -2.88 2.22
C MET A 181 13.82 -2.38 0.80
N ILE A 182 12.92 -3.07 0.11
CA ILE A 182 12.25 -2.56 -1.11
C ILE A 182 10.75 -2.81 -0.94
N THR A 183 9.95 -1.77 -1.14
CA THR A 183 8.48 -1.88 -1.14
C THR A 183 7.95 -2.02 -2.55
N VAL A 184 7.21 -3.08 -2.83
CA VAL A 184 6.61 -3.39 -4.13
C VAL A 184 5.08 -3.61 -4.00
N THR A 185 4.24 -2.85 -4.77
CA THR A 185 4.59 -1.61 -5.46
C THR A 185 4.84 -0.49 -4.45
N ASN A 186 5.59 0.53 -4.83
CA ASN A 186 5.93 1.65 -3.94
C ASN A 186 4.70 2.52 -3.66
N ASN A 187 4.04 2.30 -2.52
CA ASN A 187 2.77 2.95 -2.16
C ASN A 187 2.95 4.46 -1.95
N SER A 188 3.89 4.89 -1.13
CA SER A 188 4.13 6.33 -0.86
C SER A 188 4.61 7.10 -2.10
N GLY A 189 5.23 6.41 -3.04
CA GLY A 189 5.65 6.94 -4.33
C GLY A 189 4.58 6.89 -5.43
N GLY A 190 3.28 6.71 -5.09
CA GLY A 190 2.21 6.70 -6.07
C GLY A 190 1.78 5.30 -6.57
N GLY A 191 2.05 4.25 -5.80
CA GLY A 191 1.75 2.88 -6.22
C GLY A 191 2.61 2.41 -7.40
N GLN A 192 3.78 3.03 -7.57
CA GLN A 192 4.64 2.84 -8.74
C GLN A 192 5.44 1.53 -8.65
N PRO A 193 5.62 0.82 -9.78
CA PRO A 193 6.37 -0.43 -9.79
C PRO A 193 7.87 -0.22 -9.65
N VAL A 194 8.52 -1.29 -9.19
CA VAL A 194 9.97 -1.48 -9.13
C VAL A 194 10.38 -2.49 -10.18
N SER A 195 11.39 -2.19 -11.00
CA SER A 195 11.89 -3.08 -12.03
C SER A 195 12.66 -4.27 -11.43
N MET A 196 12.67 -5.39 -12.13
CA MET A 196 13.50 -6.54 -11.75
C MET A 196 14.99 -6.17 -11.75
N GLN A 197 15.43 -5.36 -12.71
CA GLN A 197 16.82 -4.89 -12.76
C GLN A 197 17.17 -4.11 -11.50
N ASN A 198 16.32 -3.20 -11.03
CA ASN A 198 16.58 -2.45 -9.79
C ASN A 198 16.68 -3.36 -8.56
N ILE A 199 15.82 -4.38 -8.47
CA ILE A 199 15.89 -5.37 -7.38
C ILE A 199 17.24 -6.12 -7.42
N LYS A 200 17.71 -6.51 -8.61
CA LYS A 200 19.03 -7.14 -8.80
C LYS A 200 20.17 -6.21 -8.38
N ASP A 201 20.11 -4.96 -8.78
CA ASP A 201 21.16 -3.96 -8.49
C ASP A 201 21.23 -3.66 -6.99
N VAL A 202 20.08 -3.47 -6.33
CA VAL A 202 20.00 -3.32 -4.88
C VAL A 202 20.53 -4.55 -4.16
N LYS A 203 20.14 -5.77 -4.61
CA LYS A 203 20.67 -7.02 -4.03
C LYS A 203 22.19 -7.14 -4.19
N ALA A 204 22.73 -6.72 -5.34
CA ALA A 204 24.18 -6.73 -5.56
C ALA A 204 24.91 -5.81 -4.57
N VAL A 205 24.38 -4.60 -4.32
CA VAL A 205 24.93 -3.70 -3.30
C VAL A 205 24.79 -4.32 -1.90
N CYS A 206 23.64 -4.85 -1.55
CA CYS A 206 23.41 -5.50 -0.27
C CYS A 206 24.38 -6.66 -0.03
N ASN A 207 24.60 -7.52 -1.03
CA ASN A 207 25.55 -8.63 -0.96
C ASN A 207 27.00 -8.15 -0.78
N LYS A 208 27.41 -7.08 -1.47
CA LYS A 208 28.75 -6.48 -1.34
C LYS A 208 29.08 -6.08 0.09
N TYR A 209 28.07 -5.65 0.85
CA TYR A 209 28.23 -5.19 2.23
C TYR A 209 27.72 -6.19 3.28
N GLY A 210 27.21 -7.35 2.87
CA GLY A 210 26.66 -8.37 3.78
C GLY A 210 25.39 -7.92 4.51
N ILE A 211 24.58 -7.05 3.88
CA ILE A 211 23.32 -6.53 4.41
C ILE A 211 22.16 -7.38 3.85
N PRO A 212 21.25 -7.91 4.68
CA PRO A 212 20.08 -8.63 4.19
C PRO A 212 19.12 -7.70 3.42
N LEU A 213 18.55 -8.18 2.31
CA LEU A 213 17.49 -7.51 1.57
C LEU A 213 16.12 -8.10 1.91
N PHE A 214 15.22 -7.27 2.45
CA PHE A 214 13.83 -7.61 2.70
C PHE A 214 12.91 -6.93 1.68
N ILE A 215 11.87 -7.64 1.24
CA ILE A 215 10.85 -7.08 0.36
C ILE A 215 9.55 -6.90 1.17
N ASP A 216 9.03 -5.67 1.21
CA ASP A 216 7.63 -5.44 1.54
C ASP A 216 6.78 -5.83 0.33
N ALA A 217 6.17 -7.01 0.41
CA ALA A 217 5.54 -7.69 -0.70
C ALA A 217 4.02 -7.45 -0.81
N CYS A 218 3.51 -6.41 -0.16
CA CYS A 218 2.07 -6.17 -0.08
C CYS A 218 1.35 -6.21 -1.43
N ARG A 219 2.02 -5.80 -2.53
CA ARG A 219 1.47 -5.80 -3.89
C ARG A 219 2.45 -6.40 -4.90
N PHE A 220 3.00 -7.55 -4.55
CA PHE A 220 4.01 -8.24 -5.34
C PHE A 220 3.49 -8.69 -6.71
N ALA A 221 2.23 -9.12 -6.79
CA ALA A 221 1.64 -9.61 -8.03
C ALA A 221 1.35 -8.45 -9.02
N GLU A 222 0.87 -7.31 -8.51
CA GLU A 222 0.75 -6.10 -9.33
C GLU A 222 2.12 -5.66 -9.87
N ASN A 223 3.18 -5.71 -9.03
CA ASN A 223 4.55 -5.39 -9.43
C ASN A 223 5.07 -6.36 -10.50
N ALA A 224 4.85 -7.66 -10.31
CA ALA A 224 5.24 -8.67 -11.29
C ALA A 224 4.55 -8.48 -12.64
N TYR A 225 3.28 -8.08 -12.64
CA TYR A 225 2.56 -7.78 -13.87
C TYR A 225 3.12 -6.53 -14.58
N PHE A 226 3.50 -5.49 -13.86
CA PHE A 226 4.19 -4.34 -14.46
C PHE A 226 5.55 -4.72 -15.06
N ILE A 227 6.32 -5.57 -14.39
CA ILE A 227 7.58 -6.09 -14.95
C ILE A 227 7.30 -6.82 -16.26
N LYS A 228 6.29 -7.72 -16.29
CA LYS A 228 5.88 -8.41 -17.52
C LYS A 228 5.57 -7.43 -18.66
N MET A 229 4.87 -6.36 -18.37
CA MET A 229 4.37 -5.42 -19.37
C MET A 229 5.42 -4.39 -19.84
N ARG A 230 6.40 -4.06 -19.01
CA ARG A 230 7.28 -2.90 -19.21
C ARG A 230 8.77 -3.25 -19.28
N GLU A 231 9.20 -4.40 -18.75
CA GLU A 231 10.61 -4.75 -18.71
C GLU A 231 10.95 -5.79 -19.78
N LYS A 232 11.93 -5.45 -20.63
CA LYS A 232 12.34 -6.31 -21.74
C LYS A 232 12.83 -7.68 -21.26
N GLY A 233 12.33 -8.74 -21.88
CA GLY A 233 12.69 -10.13 -21.58
C GLY A 233 11.74 -10.83 -20.61
N TYR A 234 10.71 -10.14 -20.13
CA TYR A 234 9.69 -10.69 -19.23
C TYR A 234 8.33 -10.93 -19.90
N GLU A 235 8.16 -10.58 -21.14
CA GLU A 235 6.89 -10.58 -21.87
C GLU A 235 6.23 -11.97 -21.93
N ASN A 236 7.06 -13.03 -21.97
CA ASN A 236 6.60 -14.42 -22.08
C ASN A 236 6.56 -15.16 -20.74
N LYS A 237 6.96 -14.53 -19.62
CA LYS A 237 6.87 -15.12 -18.29
C LYS A 237 5.49 -14.88 -17.70
N THR A 238 5.02 -15.82 -16.89
CA THR A 238 3.81 -15.65 -16.08
C THR A 238 4.08 -14.72 -14.89
N PRO A 239 3.05 -14.06 -14.33
CA PRO A 239 3.21 -13.28 -13.12
C PRO A 239 3.76 -14.09 -11.93
N LEU A 240 3.44 -15.39 -11.85
CA LEU A 240 4.01 -16.28 -10.83
C LEU A 240 5.51 -16.47 -11.01
N GLU A 241 5.98 -16.79 -12.23
CA GLU A 241 7.42 -16.96 -12.53
C GLU A 241 8.21 -15.68 -12.24
N ILE A 242 7.64 -14.51 -12.56
CA ILE A 242 8.27 -13.22 -12.27
C ILE A 242 8.32 -12.97 -10.76
N SER A 243 7.25 -13.32 -10.03
CA SER A 243 7.21 -13.21 -8.57
C SER A 243 8.25 -14.12 -7.90
N GLN A 244 8.37 -15.36 -8.36
CA GLN A 244 9.38 -16.31 -7.89
C GLN A 244 10.81 -15.81 -8.14
N GLU A 245 11.07 -15.24 -9.33
CA GLU A 245 12.37 -14.61 -9.62
C GLU A 245 12.63 -13.42 -8.68
N MET A 246 11.65 -12.53 -8.49
CA MET A 246 11.77 -11.39 -7.60
C MET A 246 12.12 -11.82 -6.17
N PHE A 247 11.41 -12.80 -5.62
CA PHE A 247 11.66 -13.30 -4.27
C PHE A 247 12.96 -14.08 -4.15
N SER A 248 13.52 -14.61 -5.23
CA SER A 248 14.84 -15.29 -5.20
C SER A 248 15.99 -14.34 -4.82
N TYR A 249 15.80 -13.04 -4.95
CA TYR A 249 16.75 -12.01 -4.50
C TYR A 249 16.51 -11.56 -3.06
N ALA A 250 15.42 -11.95 -2.40
CA ALA A 250 15.10 -11.57 -1.04
C ALA A 250 15.68 -12.53 0.00
N ASP A 251 16.23 -11.98 1.09
CA ASP A 251 16.59 -12.74 2.29
C ASP A 251 15.40 -12.89 3.24
N GLY A 252 14.41 -11.99 3.09
CA GLY A 252 13.15 -12.03 3.82
C GLY A 252 12.07 -11.16 3.20
N VAL A 253 10.86 -11.33 3.70
CA VAL A 253 9.65 -10.68 3.21
C VAL A 253 8.76 -10.29 4.38
N THR A 254 8.22 -9.08 4.36
CA THR A 254 7.04 -8.70 5.15
C THR A 254 5.84 -8.59 4.22
N MET A 255 4.68 -9.05 4.64
CA MET A 255 3.48 -8.94 3.82
C MET A 255 2.22 -8.67 4.65
N SER A 256 1.46 -7.68 4.22
CA SER A 256 0.05 -7.59 4.59
C SER A 256 -0.78 -8.36 3.56
N ALA A 257 -1.32 -9.50 3.96
CA ALA A 257 -2.19 -10.32 3.12
C ALA A 257 -3.50 -9.62 2.72
N LYS A 258 -3.86 -8.57 3.43
CA LYS A 258 -5.05 -7.74 3.19
C LYS A 258 -5.07 -7.02 1.84
N LYS A 259 -4.06 -7.19 1.00
CA LYS A 259 -3.94 -6.66 -0.37
C LYS A 259 -3.90 -7.81 -1.38
N ASP A 260 -2.72 -8.27 -1.75
CA ASP A 260 -2.58 -9.28 -2.81
C ASP A 260 -3.03 -10.69 -2.43
N ALA A 261 -3.28 -11.02 -1.15
CA ALA A 261 -3.96 -12.27 -0.84
C ALA A 261 -5.50 -12.15 -0.83
N LEU A 262 -6.08 -11.00 -1.22
CA LEU A 262 -7.52 -10.80 -1.44
C LEU A 262 -8.37 -11.13 -0.19
N VAL A 263 -7.85 -10.89 1.01
CA VAL A 263 -8.51 -11.19 2.29
C VAL A 263 -8.76 -9.95 3.14
N ASN A 264 -9.62 -10.07 4.14
CA ASN A 264 -9.97 -8.98 5.04
C ASN A 264 -9.05 -8.88 6.26
N ILE A 265 -8.33 -9.96 6.59
CA ILE A 265 -7.34 -10.03 7.68
C ILE A 265 -6.17 -10.91 7.25
N GLY A 266 -5.02 -10.73 7.88
CA GLY A 266 -3.86 -11.58 7.68
C GLY A 266 -2.60 -10.84 7.23
N GLY A 267 -1.49 -11.45 7.52
CA GLY A 267 -0.15 -11.06 7.11
C GLY A 267 0.85 -12.16 7.42
N PHE A 268 2.08 -11.95 7.03
CA PHE A 268 3.18 -12.84 7.42
C PHE A 268 4.53 -12.17 7.33
N LEU A 269 5.47 -12.74 8.03
CA LEU A 269 6.90 -12.51 7.93
C LEU A 269 7.54 -13.81 7.43
N ALA A 270 8.42 -13.75 6.45
CA ALA A 270 9.12 -14.90 5.93
C ALA A 270 10.60 -14.59 5.74
N MET A 271 11.50 -15.58 5.96
CA MET A 271 12.93 -15.37 5.87
C MET A 271 13.73 -16.66 5.75
N ASN A 272 15.03 -16.53 5.43
CA ASN A 272 15.96 -17.64 5.36
C ASN A 272 16.86 -17.77 6.61
N ASP A 273 17.00 -16.72 7.40
CA ASP A 273 17.82 -16.70 8.62
C ASP A 273 17.05 -17.36 9.77
N GLU A 274 17.59 -18.48 10.27
CA GLU A 274 16.97 -19.29 11.32
C GLU A 274 17.00 -18.60 12.69
N ASP A 275 18.12 -17.94 13.03
CA ASP A 275 18.27 -17.24 14.31
C ASP A 275 17.31 -16.05 14.40
N LEU A 276 17.17 -15.28 13.32
CA LEU A 276 16.23 -14.20 13.24
C LEU A 276 14.78 -14.72 13.29
N ALA A 277 14.49 -15.80 12.55
CA ALA A 277 13.17 -16.43 12.56
C ALA A 277 12.77 -16.93 13.96
N MET A 278 13.71 -17.52 14.69
CA MET A 278 13.47 -17.98 16.06
C MET A 278 13.17 -16.82 17.02
N LYS A 279 13.92 -15.71 16.92
CA LYS A 279 13.66 -14.50 17.71
C LYS A 279 12.28 -13.91 17.38
N CYS A 280 11.93 -13.86 16.09
CA CYS A 280 10.62 -13.40 15.64
C CYS A 280 9.48 -14.29 16.17
N ARG A 281 9.63 -15.62 16.15
CA ARG A 281 8.65 -16.56 16.71
C ARG A 281 8.48 -16.39 18.23
N ASN A 282 9.56 -16.18 18.96
CA ASN A 282 9.47 -15.94 20.39
C ASN A 282 8.72 -14.66 20.73
N LEU A 283 8.95 -13.59 19.97
CA LEU A 283 8.21 -12.34 20.15
C LEU A 283 6.74 -12.49 19.69
N LEU A 284 6.49 -13.23 18.61
CA LEU A 284 5.13 -13.54 18.12
C LEU A 284 4.28 -14.23 19.21
N ILE A 285 4.85 -15.17 19.97
CA ILE A 285 4.12 -15.87 21.04
C ILE A 285 3.60 -14.88 22.08
N VAL A 286 4.36 -13.85 22.38
CA VAL A 286 3.97 -12.83 23.36
C VAL A 286 2.94 -11.83 22.80
N THR A 287 3.03 -11.51 21.50
CA THR A 287 2.26 -10.41 20.91
C THR A 287 1.03 -10.84 20.12
N GLU A 288 1.09 -12.01 19.46
CA GLU A 288 0.08 -12.47 18.51
C GLU A 288 -0.50 -13.83 18.88
N GLY A 289 0.36 -14.77 19.31
CA GLY A 289 -0.02 -16.12 19.65
C GLY A 289 0.96 -17.18 19.15
N PHE A 290 0.53 -18.45 19.14
CA PHE A 290 1.41 -19.56 18.80
C PHE A 290 1.86 -19.52 17.32
N PRO A 291 3.10 -19.97 16.98
CA PRO A 291 3.68 -19.80 15.65
C PRO A 291 2.93 -20.46 14.48
N THR A 292 2.02 -21.39 14.76
CA THR A 292 1.22 -22.04 13.72
C THR A 292 -0.17 -21.41 13.50
N TYR A 293 -0.45 -20.24 14.12
CA TYR A 293 -1.62 -19.43 13.77
C TYR A 293 -1.36 -17.92 13.80
N GLY A 294 -0.44 -17.41 14.64
CA GLY A 294 0.00 -16.02 14.62
C GLY A 294 -1.11 -14.97 14.76
N GLY A 295 -2.05 -15.18 15.68
CA GLY A 295 -3.20 -14.29 15.89
C GLY A 295 -4.32 -14.43 14.85
N LEU A 296 -4.26 -15.43 13.97
CA LEU A 296 -5.27 -15.77 12.98
C LEU A 296 -6.04 -17.02 13.40
N ALA A 297 -7.27 -17.18 12.90
CA ALA A 297 -7.97 -18.45 12.94
C ALA A 297 -7.53 -19.34 11.77
N GLY A 298 -7.73 -20.65 11.86
CA GLY A 298 -7.42 -21.58 10.76
C GLY A 298 -8.15 -21.23 9.47
N ARG A 299 -9.41 -20.77 9.57
CA ARG A 299 -10.20 -20.25 8.45
C ARG A 299 -9.55 -19.06 7.75
N ASP A 300 -8.88 -18.18 8.49
CA ASP A 300 -8.18 -17.03 7.90
C ASP A 300 -6.93 -17.49 7.14
N LEU A 301 -6.18 -18.46 7.69
CA LEU A 301 -5.02 -19.07 7.03
C LEU A 301 -5.41 -19.72 5.68
N GLU A 302 -6.55 -20.43 5.65
CA GLU A 302 -7.10 -21.01 4.42
C GLU A 302 -7.46 -19.95 3.38
N ALA A 303 -8.15 -18.88 3.81
CA ALA A 303 -8.51 -17.79 2.92
C ALA A 303 -7.28 -17.09 2.32
N VAL A 304 -6.23 -16.86 3.13
CA VAL A 304 -4.96 -16.29 2.68
C VAL A 304 -4.28 -17.21 1.67
N ALA A 305 -4.17 -18.49 1.99
CA ALA A 305 -3.54 -19.48 1.09
C ALA A 305 -4.25 -19.51 -0.28
N GLN A 306 -5.59 -19.54 -0.27
CA GLN A 306 -6.36 -19.53 -1.51
C GLN A 306 -6.20 -18.22 -2.29
N GLY A 307 -6.24 -17.08 -1.61
CA GLY A 307 -6.08 -15.78 -2.25
C GLY A 307 -4.71 -15.58 -2.89
N LEU A 308 -3.63 -16.08 -2.27
CA LEU A 308 -2.28 -16.06 -2.84
C LEU A 308 -2.16 -16.89 -4.13
N LEU A 309 -2.91 -17.98 -4.25
CA LEU A 309 -2.98 -18.76 -5.50
C LEU A 309 -3.76 -18.03 -6.60
N GLU A 310 -4.75 -17.24 -6.24
CA GLU A 310 -5.62 -16.53 -7.19
C GLU A 310 -5.01 -15.21 -7.68
N ILE A 311 -4.20 -14.53 -6.86
CA ILE A 311 -3.72 -13.19 -7.21
C ILE A 311 -2.77 -13.18 -8.40
N VAL A 312 -2.07 -14.27 -8.66
CA VAL A 312 -1.12 -14.40 -9.77
C VAL A 312 -1.77 -14.76 -11.10
N ASP A 313 -3.11 -14.83 -11.14
CA ASP A 313 -3.85 -15.00 -12.40
C ASP A 313 -3.67 -13.78 -13.30
N GLU A 314 -3.18 -14.02 -14.52
CA GLU A 314 -2.84 -12.94 -15.45
C GLU A 314 -4.07 -12.16 -15.93
N HIS A 315 -5.22 -12.82 -16.13
CA HIS A 315 -6.45 -12.13 -16.53
C HIS A 315 -6.96 -11.20 -15.43
N TYR A 316 -6.83 -11.65 -14.17
CA TYR A 316 -7.16 -10.81 -13.04
C TYR A 316 -6.25 -9.58 -12.96
N LEU A 317 -4.95 -9.75 -13.08
CA LEU A 317 -3.99 -8.64 -13.03
C LEU A 317 -4.17 -7.68 -14.20
N GLN A 318 -4.44 -8.20 -15.41
CA GLN A 318 -4.78 -7.39 -16.57
C GLN A 318 -6.00 -6.50 -16.30
N TYR A 319 -7.08 -7.09 -15.80
CA TYR A 319 -8.28 -6.34 -15.40
C TYR A 319 -7.96 -5.29 -14.32
N ARG A 320 -7.23 -5.69 -13.27
CA ARG A 320 -6.88 -4.84 -12.13
C ARG A 320 -6.12 -3.60 -12.56
N ILE A 321 -5.05 -3.77 -13.32
CA ILE A 321 -4.20 -2.67 -13.79
C ILE A 321 -4.96 -1.80 -14.79
N ARG A 322 -5.68 -2.41 -15.74
CA ARG A 322 -6.45 -1.66 -16.74
C ARG A 322 -7.54 -0.78 -16.12
N SER A 323 -8.17 -1.21 -15.03
CA SER A 323 -9.18 -0.41 -14.32
C SER A 323 -8.61 0.90 -13.79
N VAL A 324 -7.39 0.85 -13.23
CA VAL A 324 -6.69 2.04 -12.72
C VAL A 324 -6.20 2.93 -13.86
N GLU A 325 -5.65 2.33 -14.93
CA GLU A 325 -5.23 3.05 -16.13
C GLU A 325 -6.40 3.80 -16.78
N TYR A 326 -7.55 3.15 -16.93
CA TYR A 326 -8.74 3.78 -17.50
C TYR A 326 -9.15 5.04 -16.73
N LEU A 327 -9.23 4.94 -15.40
CA LEU A 327 -9.52 6.08 -14.55
C LEU A 327 -8.48 7.21 -14.78
N GLY A 328 -7.19 6.87 -14.74
CA GLY A 328 -6.11 7.84 -14.93
C GLY A 328 -6.13 8.51 -16.31
N GLU A 329 -6.32 7.75 -17.39
CA GLU A 329 -6.44 8.28 -18.77
C GLU A 329 -7.58 9.31 -18.89
N ARG A 330 -8.74 9.02 -18.28
CA ARG A 330 -9.90 9.89 -18.29
C ARG A 330 -9.64 11.18 -17.51
N LEU A 331 -8.96 11.09 -16.36
CA LEU A 331 -8.61 12.25 -15.55
C LEU A 331 -7.58 13.15 -16.25
N VAL A 332 -6.52 12.55 -16.82
CA VAL A 332 -5.50 13.29 -17.60
C VAL A 332 -6.13 13.98 -18.81
N ALA A 333 -7.02 13.30 -19.52
CA ALA A 333 -7.75 13.89 -20.66
C ALA A 333 -8.62 15.09 -20.26
N ALA A 334 -9.09 15.12 -19.01
CA ALA A 334 -9.83 16.25 -18.44
C ALA A 334 -8.93 17.34 -17.81
N GLY A 335 -7.60 17.17 -17.86
CA GLY A 335 -6.63 18.11 -17.32
C GLY A 335 -6.39 17.98 -15.81
N VAL A 336 -6.94 16.96 -15.16
CA VAL A 336 -6.71 16.69 -13.73
C VAL A 336 -5.28 16.19 -13.51
N PRO A 337 -4.47 16.87 -12.69
CA PRO A 337 -3.09 16.47 -12.44
C PRO A 337 -3.03 15.23 -11.53
N ILE A 338 -2.40 14.18 -12.01
CA ILE A 338 -2.14 12.94 -11.26
C ILE A 338 -0.67 12.54 -11.35
N ILE A 339 -0.26 11.52 -10.60
CA ILE A 339 1.02 10.85 -10.85
C ILE A 339 0.92 10.07 -12.16
N GLU A 340 1.86 10.32 -13.07
CA GLU A 340 1.91 9.69 -14.38
C GLU A 340 3.16 8.81 -14.56
N PRO A 341 3.00 7.60 -15.16
CA PRO A 341 1.71 6.94 -15.43
C PRO A 341 1.03 6.48 -14.13
N PRO A 342 -0.27 6.11 -14.13
CA PRO A 342 -0.93 5.53 -12.98
C PRO A 342 -0.21 4.29 -12.44
N GLY A 343 -0.24 4.12 -11.13
CA GLY A 343 0.27 2.92 -10.46
C GLY A 343 -0.73 1.76 -10.47
N GLY A 344 -0.47 0.72 -9.65
CA GLY A 344 -1.24 -0.53 -9.70
C GLY A 344 -2.59 -0.49 -8.98
N HIS A 345 -2.66 0.14 -7.81
CA HIS A 345 -3.81 -0.02 -6.91
C HIS A 345 -4.64 1.23 -6.70
N ALA A 346 -4.16 2.39 -7.14
CA ALA A 346 -4.77 3.67 -6.83
C ALA A 346 -4.45 4.73 -7.89
N ILE A 347 -5.30 5.74 -7.96
CA ILE A 347 -4.95 7.02 -8.54
C ILE A 347 -4.44 7.94 -7.43
N TYR A 348 -3.37 8.66 -7.76
CA TYR A 348 -2.80 9.68 -6.88
C TYR A 348 -2.91 11.04 -7.55
N VAL A 349 -3.84 11.85 -7.05
CA VAL A 349 -3.98 13.24 -7.51
C VAL A 349 -2.85 14.07 -6.93
N ASP A 350 -2.19 14.86 -7.76
CA ASP A 350 -1.20 15.85 -7.35
C ASP A 350 -1.92 17.10 -6.82
N ALA A 351 -2.09 17.14 -5.52
CA ALA A 351 -2.84 18.22 -4.87
C ALA A 351 -2.16 19.57 -5.00
N LYS A 352 -0.83 19.62 -5.11
CA LYS A 352 -0.08 20.85 -5.33
C LYS A 352 -0.40 21.49 -6.69
N ARG A 353 -0.48 20.67 -7.75
CA ARG A 353 -0.86 21.17 -9.09
C ARG A 353 -2.36 21.35 -9.24
N PHE A 354 -3.17 20.60 -8.49
CA PHE A 354 -4.62 20.72 -8.49
C PHE A 354 -5.06 22.03 -7.83
N LEU A 355 -4.46 22.42 -6.70
CA LEU A 355 -4.76 23.62 -5.90
C LEU A 355 -3.50 24.48 -5.69
N PRO A 356 -2.96 25.10 -6.75
CA PRO A 356 -1.69 25.85 -6.67
C PRO A 356 -1.77 27.07 -5.75
N ASN A 357 -2.97 27.56 -5.45
CA ASN A 357 -3.22 28.71 -4.59
C ASN A 357 -3.28 28.36 -3.09
N ILE A 358 -3.32 27.06 -2.72
CA ILE A 358 -3.33 26.60 -1.34
C ILE A 358 -1.93 26.09 -0.98
N PRO A 359 -1.21 26.76 -0.08
CA PRO A 359 0.13 26.34 0.31
C PRO A 359 0.10 25.05 1.16
N ALA A 360 1.25 24.35 1.25
CA ALA A 360 1.35 23.06 1.92
C ALA A 360 0.94 23.07 3.40
N ASP A 361 1.17 24.18 4.10
CA ASP A 361 0.77 24.37 5.50
C ASP A 361 -0.74 24.64 5.69
N GLN A 362 -1.49 24.72 4.59
CA GLN A 362 -2.95 24.74 4.57
C GLN A 362 -3.54 23.46 3.96
N TYR A 363 -2.73 22.44 3.77
CA TYR A 363 -3.11 21.06 3.43
C TYR A 363 -4.03 20.95 2.18
N PRO A 364 -3.54 21.25 0.97
CA PRO A 364 -4.34 21.20 -0.26
C PRO A 364 -4.96 19.82 -0.51
N GLY A 365 -4.26 18.74 -0.15
CA GLY A 365 -4.80 17.39 -0.23
C GLY A 365 -6.04 17.18 0.64
N GLN A 366 -6.04 17.76 1.85
CA GLN A 366 -7.20 17.69 2.74
C GLN A 366 -8.43 18.43 2.16
N SER A 367 -8.19 19.55 1.49
CA SER A 367 -9.26 20.30 0.79
C SER A 367 -9.93 19.45 -0.30
N ILE A 368 -9.14 18.76 -1.10
CA ILE A 368 -9.65 17.85 -2.16
C ILE A 368 -10.42 16.68 -1.53
N VAL A 369 -9.88 16.05 -0.49
CA VAL A 369 -10.52 14.91 0.20
C VAL A 369 -11.89 15.29 0.74
N CYS A 370 -12.00 16.43 1.40
CA CYS A 370 -13.28 16.93 1.91
C CYS A 370 -14.28 17.20 0.79
N GLU A 371 -13.85 17.87 -0.30
CA GLU A 371 -14.77 18.23 -1.39
C GLU A 371 -15.21 17.00 -2.21
N LEU A 372 -14.34 15.99 -2.41
CA LEU A 372 -14.74 14.72 -3.04
C LEU A 372 -15.87 14.04 -2.26
N TYR A 373 -15.81 14.09 -0.92
CA TYR A 373 -16.89 13.57 -0.11
C TYR A 373 -18.15 14.42 -0.21
N LEU A 374 -18.03 15.73 -0.14
CA LEU A 374 -19.19 16.64 -0.24
C LEU A 374 -19.89 16.53 -1.60
N GLU A 375 -19.13 16.47 -2.70
CA GLU A 375 -19.66 16.41 -4.05
C GLU A 375 -20.32 15.07 -4.36
N GLY A 376 -19.62 13.97 -4.11
CA GLY A 376 -20.04 12.64 -4.58
C GLY A 376 -20.08 11.54 -3.52
N GLY A 377 -19.95 11.82 -2.22
CA GLY A 377 -19.87 10.80 -1.20
C GLY A 377 -18.62 9.89 -1.35
N VAL A 378 -17.56 10.39 -2.00
CA VAL A 378 -16.32 9.65 -2.25
C VAL A 378 -15.36 9.85 -1.08
N ARG A 379 -14.99 8.75 -0.41
CA ARG A 379 -13.99 8.78 0.66
C ARG A 379 -12.60 8.45 0.09
N SER A 380 -11.65 9.33 0.30
CA SER A 380 -10.25 9.19 -0.13
C SER A 380 -9.31 9.58 1.02
N VAL A 381 -8.01 9.54 0.81
CA VAL A 381 -7.04 9.87 1.87
C VAL A 381 -5.96 10.83 1.37
N GLU A 382 -5.67 11.82 2.20
CA GLU A 382 -4.51 12.69 2.01
C GLU A 382 -3.22 11.89 2.27
N ILE A 383 -2.30 11.92 1.32
CA ILE A 383 -0.94 11.40 1.42
C ILE A 383 0.04 12.52 1.03
N GLY A 384 0.14 13.49 1.89
CA GLY A 384 0.99 14.64 1.75
C GLY A 384 1.39 15.13 3.14
N SER A 385 1.30 16.43 3.38
CA SER A 385 1.79 17.04 4.62
C SER A 385 0.92 16.75 5.84
N VAL A 386 -0.33 16.32 5.71
CA VAL A 386 -1.09 15.79 6.85
C VAL A 386 -0.47 14.47 7.33
N MET A 387 -0.14 13.55 6.41
CA MET A 387 0.39 12.24 6.76
C MET A 387 1.89 12.26 7.06
N PHE A 388 2.72 12.92 6.23
CA PHE A 388 4.18 12.83 6.24
C PHE A 388 4.90 14.13 6.59
N GLY A 389 4.19 15.26 6.69
CA GLY A 389 4.79 16.52 7.11
C GLY A 389 5.34 16.44 8.53
N LYS A 390 6.46 17.09 8.76
CA LYS A 390 7.13 17.18 10.06
C LYS A 390 7.25 18.66 10.49
N TYR A 391 7.59 18.89 11.74
CA TYR A 391 7.88 20.24 12.21
C TYR A 391 9.37 20.39 12.49
N ASP A 392 9.93 21.55 12.14
CA ASP A 392 11.26 21.92 12.54
C ASP A 392 11.33 22.32 14.02
N LYS A 393 12.53 22.66 14.51
CA LYS A 393 12.75 23.07 15.92
C LYS A 393 11.97 24.35 16.30
N ASN A 394 11.50 25.13 15.34
CA ASN A 394 10.77 26.37 15.53
C ASN A 394 9.24 26.16 15.36
N GLY A 395 8.78 24.93 15.17
CA GLY A 395 7.39 24.61 14.92
C GLY A 395 6.90 24.91 13.50
N LYS A 396 7.80 25.20 12.57
CA LYS A 396 7.45 25.42 11.17
C LYS A 396 7.30 24.08 10.44
N LEU A 397 6.23 23.94 9.64
CA LEU A 397 6.01 22.76 8.82
C LEU A 397 7.16 22.54 7.83
N ILE A 398 7.73 21.36 7.83
CA ILE A 398 8.54 20.80 6.77
C ILE A 398 7.58 19.94 5.93
N PRO A 399 7.23 20.38 4.71
CA PRO A 399 6.24 19.66 3.90
C PRO A 399 6.69 18.24 3.54
N ALA A 400 5.73 17.41 3.19
CA ALA A 400 6.01 16.13 2.55
C ALA A 400 6.73 16.33 1.20
N MET A 401 7.40 15.28 0.72
CA MET A 401 8.06 15.27 -0.58
C MET A 401 7.07 15.57 -1.73
N MET A 402 5.83 15.09 -1.62
CA MET A 402 4.74 15.32 -2.55
C MET A 402 3.45 15.57 -1.78
N GLU A 403 2.60 16.46 -2.31
CA GLU A 403 1.23 16.69 -1.80
C GLU A 403 0.27 15.86 -2.64
N LEU A 404 -0.21 14.75 -2.11
CA LEU A 404 -1.01 13.79 -2.87
C LEU A 404 -2.34 13.48 -2.19
N VAL A 405 -3.34 13.14 -3.01
CA VAL A 405 -4.57 12.47 -2.58
C VAL A 405 -4.62 11.10 -3.22
N ARG A 406 -4.69 10.06 -2.39
CA ARG A 406 -4.79 8.67 -2.84
C ARG A 406 -6.24 8.23 -2.88
N MET A 407 -6.63 7.65 -4.00
CA MET A 407 -7.90 6.95 -4.20
C MET A 407 -7.57 5.48 -4.48
N ALA A 408 -7.50 4.69 -3.40
CA ALA A 408 -7.15 3.27 -3.48
C ALA A 408 -8.39 2.45 -3.83
N ILE A 409 -8.35 1.74 -4.96
CA ILE A 409 -9.49 0.98 -5.47
C ILE A 409 -9.48 -0.43 -4.83
N PRO A 410 -10.52 -0.79 -4.05
CA PRO A 410 -10.69 -2.14 -3.53
C PRO A 410 -10.76 -3.19 -4.65
N ARG A 411 -10.21 -4.38 -4.39
CA ARG A 411 -10.15 -5.44 -5.39
C ARG A 411 -11.51 -6.13 -5.52
N ARG A 412 -12.03 -6.25 -6.76
CA ARG A 412 -13.28 -6.96 -7.10
C ARG A 412 -14.55 -6.35 -6.46
N VAL A 413 -14.57 -5.05 -6.14
CA VAL A 413 -15.70 -4.40 -5.44
C VAL A 413 -16.49 -3.49 -6.37
N TYR A 414 -15.83 -2.56 -7.02
CA TYR A 414 -16.48 -1.57 -7.86
C TYR A 414 -16.53 -1.99 -9.33
N THR A 415 -17.67 -1.67 -9.97
CA THR A 415 -17.91 -1.90 -11.39
C THR A 415 -17.49 -0.69 -12.24
N GLN A 416 -17.57 -0.84 -13.56
CA GLN A 416 -17.25 0.25 -14.49
C GLN A 416 -18.10 1.51 -14.23
N SER A 417 -19.40 1.37 -13.94
CA SER A 417 -20.27 2.52 -13.67
C SER A 417 -19.88 3.28 -12.39
N HIS A 418 -19.37 2.59 -11.37
CA HIS A 418 -18.82 3.26 -10.20
C HIS A 418 -17.56 4.06 -10.55
N ILE A 419 -16.72 3.53 -11.43
CA ILE A 419 -15.51 4.23 -11.90
C ILE A 419 -15.89 5.44 -12.76
N ASP A 420 -16.89 5.32 -13.63
CA ASP A 420 -17.37 6.45 -14.45
C ASP A 420 -17.98 7.56 -13.57
N TYR A 421 -18.77 7.21 -12.57
CA TYR A 421 -19.28 8.15 -11.57
C TYR A 421 -18.14 8.85 -10.82
N LEU A 422 -17.12 8.09 -10.39
CA LEU A 422 -15.94 8.66 -9.73
C LEU A 422 -15.21 9.67 -10.62
N ILE A 423 -15.08 9.38 -11.92
CA ILE A 423 -14.49 10.31 -12.90
C ILE A 423 -15.28 11.61 -12.96
N GLU A 424 -16.62 11.53 -13.03
CA GLU A 424 -17.51 12.70 -13.07
C GLU A 424 -17.33 13.57 -11.82
N VAL A 425 -17.33 12.96 -10.64
CA VAL A 425 -17.13 13.67 -9.36
C VAL A 425 -15.77 14.38 -9.31
N ILE A 426 -14.68 13.70 -9.66
CA ILE A 426 -13.35 14.31 -9.63
C ILE A 426 -13.25 15.48 -10.60
N ILE A 427 -13.78 15.33 -11.81
CA ILE A 427 -13.79 16.39 -12.83
C ILE A 427 -14.62 17.59 -12.36
N GLU A 428 -15.75 17.36 -11.71
CA GLU A 428 -16.58 18.45 -11.19
C GLU A 428 -15.89 19.22 -10.07
N VAL A 429 -15.25 18.51 -9.12
CA VAL A 429 -14.43 19.13 -8.08
C VAL A 429 -13.26 19.93 -8.71
N TYR A 430 -12.61 19.38 -9.75
CA TYR A 430 -11.53 20.07 -10.45
C TYR A 430 -11.98 21.34 -11.15
N LYS A 431 -13.14 21.34 -11.79
CA LYS A 431 -13.72 22.55 -12.43
C LYS A 431 -14.01 23.66 -11.42
N ASN A 432 -14.42 23.27 -10.21
CA ASN A 432 -14.79 24.21 -9.14
C ASN A 432 -13.65 24.50 -8.15
N ARG A 433 -12.41 24.05 -8.43
CA ARG A 433 -11.26 24.08 -7.51
C ARG A 433 -10.92 25.46 -6.96
N ASP A 434 -11.18 26.53 -7.72
CA ASP A 434 -10.88 27.90 -7.29
C ASP A 434 -11.75 28.38 -6.11
N LYS A 435 -12.82 27.63 -5.79
CA LYS A 435 -13.69 27.89 -4.64
C LYS A 435 -13.21 27.19 -3.35
N LEU A 436 -12.26 26.25 -3.48
CA LEU A 436 -11.79 25.45 -2.37
C LEU A 436 -10.90 26.28 -1.45
N LYS A 437 -10.98 25.97 -0.16
CA LYS A 437 -10.21 26.63 0.91
C LYS A 437 -9.28 25.63 1.56
N GLY A 438 -8.17 26.13 2.11
CA GLY A 438 -7.28 25.34 2.93
C GLY A 438 -7.90 24.94 4.26
N TYR A 439 -7.21 24.07 4.96
CA TYR A 439 -7.57 23.57 6.29
C TYR A 439 -6.46 23.85 7.29
N LYS A 440 -6.79 23.84 8.56
CA LYS A 440 -5.82 23.83 9.67
C LYS A 440 -6.22 22.78 10.69
N PHE A 441 -5.24 22.24 11.41
CA PHE A 441 -5.51 21.34 12.53
C PHE A 441 -6.21 22.07 13.67
N THR A 442 -7.23 21.43 14.26
CA THR A 442 -7.78 21.75 15.57
C THR A 442 -7.36 20.72 16.61
N TYR A 443 -6.98 19.52 16.17
CA TYR A 443 -6.36 18.48 16.97
C TYR A 443 -5.44 17.62 16.10
N GLU A 444 -4.25 17.31 16.60
CA GLU A 444 -3.35 16.33 15.99
C GLU A 444 -2.70 15.44 17.04
N ALA A 445 -2.60 14.12 16.72
CA ALA A 445 -1.88 13.17 17.56
C ALA A 445 -0.37 13.26 17.30
N PRO A 446 0.50 12.91 18.27
CA PRO A 446 1.94 12.98 18.10
C PRO A 446 2.51 11.97 17.09
N MET A 447 1.78 10.88 16.84
CA MET A 447 2.14 9.83 15.88
C MET A 447 0.93 9.46 15.02
N LEU A 448 1.18 9.14 13.73
CA LEU A 448 0.13 8.70 12.79
C LEU A 448 -1.11 9.63 12.82
N ARG A 449 -0.86 10.94 12.87
CA ARG A 449 -1.86 11.98 13.15
C ARG A 449 -3.05 11.97 12.20
N HIS A 450 -2.86 11.57 10.94
CA HIS A 450 -3.92 11.51 9.93
C HIS A 450 -5.10 10.63 10.30
N PHE A 451 -4.92 9.60 11.15
CA PHE A 451 -6.02 8.73 11.58
C PHE A 451 -7.02 9.40 12.52
N THR A 452 -6.56 10.33 13.39
CA THR A 452 -7.38 10.88 14.46
C THR A 452 -7.42 12.40 14.48
N ALA A 453 -6.70 13.06 13.58
CA ALA A 453 -6.69 14.51 13.48
C ALA A 453 -8.10 15.09 13.29
N ARG A 454 -8.29 16.33 13.73
CA ARG A 454 -9.47 17.15 13.45
C ARG A 454 -9.04 18.44 12.79
N PHE A 455 -9.87 18.93 11.92
CA PHE A 455 -9.59 20.11 11.12
C PHE A 455 -10.72 21.12 11.18
N GLU A 456 -10.43 22.32 10.73
CA GLU A 456 -11.44 23.32 10.37
C GLU A 456 -11.01 24.03 9.06
N PRO A 457 -11.96 24.43 8.19
CA PRO A 457 -11.65 25.20 7.01
C PRO A 457 -11.14 26.58 7.40
N ILE A 458 -10.16 27.09 6.64
CA ILE A 458 -9.66 28.46 6.78
C ILE A 458 -10.68 29.42 6.18
N LYS A 459 -10.99 30.51 6.89
CA LYS A 459 -12.01 31.51 6.51
C LYS A 459 -11.67 32.26 5.24
#